data_d9ddc03085526ad39880624395c86ac0
#
_entry.id   d9ddc03085526ad39880624395c86ac0
#
_cell.length_a   1.000
_cell.length_b   1.000
_cell.length_c   1.000
_cell.angle_alpha   90.00
_cell.angle_beta   90.00
_cell.angle_gamma   90.00
#
_symmetry.space_group_name_H-M   'P 1'
#
loop_
_entity.id
_entity.type
_entity.pdbx_description
1 polymer ?
#
loop_
_entity_poly.entity_id
_entity_poly.type
_entity_poly.pdbx_seq_one_letter_code
_entity_poly.pdbx_strand_id
1 'polypeptide(L)'
;AAAACVSVSAAGLPNIAVLATGGTIAGAGNSATGSSYTAGKVSVNHLVAAVPQLAEIANIVPKQVVQIGSQDMTDDVWLKLNKTINADCSKYDGFVITHGTDTMEETGYFLNLTLRCKKPVVLVGAMLPSTGLGADGPRNLYNAVLVASTKETAEQGVVVAMNNIVVGARDVLKSNTVQPDTFIAGNFGKVGTIFNNKVTYESKPLRKHTYQTPFKVDNLTKLPKVGIVYNHGGVEDVQVKALVNAGYEGIVNAGVGNGNIHKSIFPVLEKAAKNGIAVVRSSRVPTGATTKDAEVDDNKYGFVSSGTLNPQKARILLQLGLTKTHDYKKLQDYFDQY
;
A
#
# COMPACT_ATOMS: atom_id res chain seq x y z
N ALA A 1 -41.33 15.69 15.37
CA ALA A 1 -41.12 14.27 15.69
C ALA A 1 -39.97 13.77 14.83
N ALA A 2 -38.79 13.62 15.43
CA ALA A 2 -37.62 13.05 14.78
C ALA A 2 -37.78 11.53 14.82
N ALA A 3 -37.96 10.91 13.68
CA ALA A 3 -37.91 9.46 13.56
C ALA A 3 -36.45 9.01 13.71
N ALA A 4 -36.13 8.41 14.85
CA ALA A 4 -34.88 7.71 15.04
C ALA A 4 -34.92 6.46 14.15
N CYS A 5 -34.09 6.44 13.08
CA CYS A 5 -33.82 5.22 12.36
C CYS A 5 -33.02 4.29 13.29
N VAL A 6 -33.71 3.37 13.92
CA VAL A 6 -33.10 2.24 14.59
C VAL A 6 -32.60 1.32 13.49
N SER A 7 -31.29 1.31 13.27
CA SER A 7 -30.64 0.30 12.42
C SER A 7 -30.78 -1.05 13.14
N VAL A 8 -31.67 -1.88 12.68
CA VAL A 8 -31.75 -3.28 13.11
C VAL A 8 -30.51 -3.97 12.55
N SER A 9 -29.52 -4.20 13.41
CA SER A 9 -28.39 -5.06 13.08
C SER A 9 -28.93 -6.47 12.80
N ALA A 10 -28.74 -6.97 11.60
CA ALA A 10 -29.08 -8.35 11.29
C ALA A 10 -28.17 -9.26 12.12
N ALA A 11 -28.75 -10.00 13.05
CA ALA A 11 -28.01 -10.89 13.94
C ALA A 11 -27.26 -11.94 13.12
N GLY A 12 -25.94 -12.05 13.31
CA GLY A 12 -25.08 -13.06 12.67
C GLY A 12 -24.22 -12.53 11.51
N LEU A 13 -24.41 -11.29 10.99
CA LEU A 13 -23.53 -10.71 9.99
C LEU A 13 -22.28 -10.09 10.63
N PRO A 14 -21.12 -10.16 9.96
CA PRO A 14 -19.88 -9.55 10.46
C PRO A 14 -20.00 -8.01 10.50
N ASN A 15 -19.33 -7.41 11.48
CA ASN A 15 -19.21 -5.96 11.61
C ASN A 15 -17.96 -5.50 10.89
N ILE A 16 -18.11 -4.72 9.83
CA ILE A 16 -17.03 -4.24 8.98
C ILE A 16 -16.92 -2.72 9.07
N ALA A 17 -15.77 -2.24 9.47
CA ALA A 17 -15.44 -0.82 9.39
C ALA A 17 -15.00 -0.46 7.97
N VAL A 18 -15.61 0.54 7.36
CA VAL A 18 -15.19 1.12 6.09
C VAL A 18 -14.52 2.46 6.37
N LEU A 19 -13.20 2.47 6.27
CA LEU A 19 -12.35 3.63 6.52
C LEU A 19 -12.08 4.34 5.19
N ALA A 20 -12.60 5.52 5.01
CA ALA A 20 -12.45 6.24 3.76
C ALA A 20 -11.31 7.25 3.80
N THR A 21 -10.49 7.25 2.78
CA THR A 21 -9.39 8.22 2.58
C THR A 21 -9.59 9.12 1.36
N GLY A 22 -10.54 8.81 0.48
CA GLY A 22 -10.81 9.56 -0.74
C GLY A 22 -10.49 8.76 -2.01
N GLY A 23 -9.82 9.38 -2.96
CA GLY A 23 -9.45 8.76 -4.23
C GLY A 23 -10.56 8.77 -5.29
N THR A 24 -10.35 8.05 -6.39
CA THR A 24 -11.29 7.99 -7.54
C THR A 24 -12.60 7.31 -7.18
N ILE A 25 -12.60 6.31 -6.32
CA ILE A 25 -13.83 5.66 -5.84
C ILE A 25 -14.79 6.66 -5.19
N ALA A 26 -14.22 7.69 -4.54
CA ALA A 26 -14.93 8.84 -4.00
C ALA A 26 -14.87 10.06 -4.94
N GLY A 27 -14.48 9.87 -6.20
CA GLY A 27 -14.37 10.92 -7.20
C GLY A 27 -15.69 11.17 -7.93
N ALA A 28 -15.92 12.42 -8.30
CA ALA A 28 -17.06 12.82 -9.12
C ALA A 28 -16.61 13.77 -10.23
N GLY A 29 -17.10 13.52 -11.43
CA GLY A 29 -16.91 14.36 -12.60
C GLY A 29 -18.22 14.97 -13.08
N ASN A 30 -18.11 15.87 -14.05
CA ASN A 30 -19.28 16.56 -14.63
C ASN A 30 -19.87 15.80 -15.85
N SER A 31 -19.24 14.72 -16.27
CA SER A 31 -19.64 13.95 -17.44
C SER A 31 -19.49 12.46 -17.19
N ALA A 32 -20.47 11.67 -17.65
CA ALA A 32 -20.43 10.23 -17.55
C ALA A 32 -19.42 9.56 -18.52
N THR A 33 -19.00 10.27 -19.56
CA THR A 33 -18.10 9.76 -20.59
C THR A 33 -16.73 10.47 -20.60
N GLY A 34 -16.59 11.56 -19.84
CA GLY A 34 -15.34 12.32 -19.75
C GLY A 34 -14.38 11.77 -18.71
N SER A 35 -13.10 12.03 -18.90
CA SER A 35 -12.02 11.61 -17.99
C SER A 35 -11.73 12.63 -16.88
N SER A 36 -12.33 13.83 -16.92
CA SER A 36 -12.09 14.87 -15.93
C SER A 36 -12.97 14.67 -14.70
N TYR A 37 -12.37 14.59 -13.53
CA TYR A 37 -13.07 14.44 -12.24
C TYR A 37 -12.22 15.00 -11.09
N THR A 38 -12.86 15.20 -9.93
CA THR A 38 -12.18 15.56 -8.68
C THR A 38 -12.17 14.34 -7.75
N ALA A 39 -10.99 13.85 -7.39
CA ALA A 39 -10.81 12.75 -6.46
C ALA A 39 -11.24 13.16 -5.04
N GLY A 40 -11.77 12.21 -4.27
CA GLY A 40 -12.12 12.41 -2.87
C GLY A 40 -13.32 13.33 -2.63
N LYS A 41 -14.12 13.64 -3.64
CA LYS A 41 -15.26 14.57 -3.52
C LYS A 41 -16.46 13.99 -2.78
N VAL A 42 -16.65 12.69 -2.84
CA VAL A 42 -17.80 11.97 -2.30
C VAL A 42 -17.48 11.41 -0.91
N SER A 43 -18.36 11.64 0.06
CA SER A 43 -18.17 11.15 1.42
C SER A 43 -18.37 9.63 1.54
N VAL A 44 -17.81 9.03 2.59
CA VAL A 44 -17.95 7.60 2.88
C VAL A 44 -19.40 7.17 3.01
N ASN A 45 -20.25 8.00 3.60
CA ASN A 45 -21.68 7.69 3.73
C ASN A 45 -22.38 7.55 2.39
N HIS A 46 -22.05 8.40 1.41
CA HIS A 46 -22.57 8.30 0.05
C HIS A 46 -22.06 7.05 -0.67
N LEU A 47 -20.78 6.68 -0.48
CA LEU A 47 -20.22 5.46 -1.08
C LEU A 47 -20.97 4.22 -0.59
N VAL A 48 -21.20 4.11 0.70
CA VAL A 48 -21.94 2.98 1.31
C VAL A 48 -23.39 2.98 0.87
N ALA A 49 -24.06 4.13 0.88
CA ALA A 49 -25.47 4.26 0.46
C ALA A 49 -25.68 3.91 -1.03
N ALA A 50 -24.67 4.10 -1.87
CA ALA A 50 -24.73 3.76 -3.29
C ALA A 50 -24.70 2.23 -3.56
N VAL A 51 -24.40 1.41 -2.55
CA VAL A 51 -24.31 -0.05 -2.65
C VAL A 51 -25.19 -0.69 -1.56
N PRO A 52 -26.51 -0.63 -1.68
CA PRO A 52 -27.44 -1.15 -0.65
C PRO A 52 -27.29 -2.66 -0.41
N GLN A 53 -26.76 -3.41 -1.37
CA GLN A 53 -26.49 -4.84 -1.27
C GLN A 53 -25.45 -5.18 -0.17
N LEU A 54 -24.65 -4.21 0.29
CA LEU A 54 -23.72 -4.40 1.41
C LEU A 54 -24.44 -4.88 2.68
N ALA A 55 -25.66 -4.43 2.91
CA ALA A 55 -26.45 -4.84 4.06
C ALA A 55 -26.79 -6.33 4.09
N GLU A 56 -26.70 -7.02 2.96
CA GLU A 56 -26.94 -8.47 2.85
C GLU A 56 -25.74 -9.29 3.35
N ILE A 57 -24.54 -8.72 3.39
CA ILE A 57 -23.30 -9.44 3.69
C ILE A 57 -22.59 -8.96 4.96
N ALA A 58 -22.86 -7.73 5.42
CA ALA A 58 -22.19 -7.16 6.59
C ALA A 58 -22.98 -6.04 7.24
N ASN A 59 -22.70 -5.80 8.52
CA ASN A 59 -23.05 -4.55 9.20
C ASN A 59 -21.92 -3.56 8.98
N ILE A 60 -22.19 -2.49 8.24
CA ILE A 60 -21.17 -1.52 7.84
C ILE A 60 -21.13 -0.35 8.83
N VAL A 61 -19.92 -0.02 9.30
CA VAL A 61 -19.66 1.19 10.08
C VAL A 61 -18.71 2.08 9.28
N PRO A 62 -19.22 3.13 8.62
CA PRO A 62 -18.40 4.03 7.82
C PRO A 62 -17.70 5.06 8.69
N LYS A 63 -16.41 5.32 8.39
CA LYS A 63 -15.60 6.36 9.05
C LYS A 63 -14.78 7.12 7.99
N GLN A 64 -14.90 8.44 7.99
CA GLN A 64 -14.05 9.29 7.16
C GLN A 64 -12.74 9.56 7.91
N VAL A 65 -11.63 9.06 7.39
CA VAL A 65 -10.29 9.27 7.97
C VAL A 65 -9.67 10.54 7.44
N VAL A 66 -9.58 10.64 6.11
CA VAL A 66 -9.18 11.84 5.35
C VAL A 66 -9.96 11.85 4.04
N GLN A 67 -9.85 12.95 3.28
CA GLN A 67 -10.54 13.09 1.99
C GLN A 67 -9.58 13.75 0.99
N ILE A 68 -8.72 12.92 0.38
CA ILE A 68 -7.64 13.34 -0.50
C ILE A 68 -7.59 12.50 -1.78
N GLY A 69 -6.95 13.02 -2.82
CA GLY A 69 -6.38 12.20 -3.88
C GLY A 69 -5.14 11.48 -3.33
N SER A 70 -4.89 10.24 -3.73
CA SER A 70 -3.77 9.48 -3.15
C SER A 70 -2.38 10.01 -3.54
N GLN A 71 -2.27 10.84 -4.58
CA GLN A 71 -1.05 11.58 -4.88
C GLN A 71 -0.62 12.52 -3.73
N ASP A 72 -1.55 12.89 -2.86
CA ASP A 72 -1.31 13.75 -1.70
C ASP A 72 -1.14 12.95 -0.39
N MET A 73 -0.92 11.63 -0.48
CA MET A 73 -0.70 10.75 0.67
C MET A 73 0.55 11.16 1.46
N THR A 74 0.47 11.04 2.78
CA THR A 74 1.54 11.38 3.71
C THR A 74 1.78 10.30 4.75
N ASP A 75 2.96 10.35 5.38
CA ASP A 75 3.30 9.50 6.52
C ASP A 75 2.28 9.66 7.67
N ASP A 76 1.79 10.88 7.90
CA ASP A 76 0.80 11.16 8.95
C ASP A 76 -0.52 10.41 8.73
N VAL A 77 -0.97 10.29 7.49
CA VAL A 77 -2.16 9.51 7.15
C VAL A 77 -1.93 8.02 7.40
N TRP A 78 -0.75 7.50 7.06
CA TRP A 78 -0.39 6.11 7.35
C TRP A 78 -0.37 5.82 8.85
N LEU A 79 0.24 6.70 9.63
CA LEU A 79 0.27 6.56 11.10
C LEU A 79 -1.14 6.64 11.70
N LYS A 80 -1.99 7.51 11.17
CA LYS A 80 -3.39 7.63 11.59
C LYS A 80 -4.20 6.36 11.27
N LEU A 81 -4.06 5.80 10.08
CA LEU A 81 -4.69 4.54 9.68
C LEU A 81 -4.24 3.38 10.58
N ASN A 82 -2.94 3.26 10.80
CA ASN A 82 -2.38 2.25 11.69
C ASN A 82 -2.99 2.34 13.09
N LYS A 83 -2.97 3.52 13.67
CA LYS A 83 -3.52 3.78 15.02
C LYS A 83 -5.01 3.46 15.10
N THR A 84 -5.78 3.89 14.11
CA THR A 84 -7.24 3.66 14.06
C THR A 84 -7.56 2.16 14.00
N ILE A 85 -6.91 1.42 13.12
CA ILE A 85 -7.17 -0.02 12.95
C ILE A 85 -6.73 -0.80 14.18
N ASN A 86 -5.54 -0.53 14.73
CA ASN A 86 -5.07 -1.21 15.93
C ASN A 86 -5.97 -0.95 17.15
N ALA A 87 -6.42 0.29 17.34
CA ALA A 87 -7.31 0.66 18.43
C ALA A 87 -8.71 0.02 18.32
N ASP A 88 -9.22 -0.12 17.11
CA ASP A 88 -10.56 -0.63 16.86
C ASP A 88 -10.58 -2.13 16.51
N CYS A 89 -9.45 -2.81 16.57
CA CYS A 89 -9.31 -4.21 16.15
C CYS A 89 -10.29 -5.16 16.84
N SER A 90 -10.56 -4.96 18.14
CA SER A 90 -11.50 -5.79 18.88
C SER A 90 -12.97 -5.47 18.61
N LYS A 91 -13.26 -4.31 18.00
CA LYS A 91 -14.63 -3.84 17.75
C LYS A 91 -15.24 -4.38 16.47
N TYR A 92 -14.39 -4.76 15.50
CA TYR A 92 -14.83 -5.15 14.16
C TYR A 92 -14.26 -6.52 13.78
N ASP A 93 -14.95 -7.19 12.88
CA ASP A 93 -14.52 -8.47 12.31
C ASP A 93 -13.56 -8.28 11.12
N GLY A 94 -13.56 -7.11 10.51
CA GLY A 94 -12.68 -6.74 9.41
C GLY A 94 -12.73 -5.27 9.09
N PHE A 95 -11.79 -4.83 8.26
CA PHE A 95 -11.62 -3.44 7.85
C PHE A 95 -11.50 -3.35 6.34
N VAL A 96 -12.20 -2.40 5.76
CA VAL A 96 -12.05 -1.98 4.37
C VAL A 96 -11.53 -0.55 4.35
N ILE A 97 -10.50 -0.28 3.57
CA ILE A 97 -9.96 1.07 3.37
C ILE A 97 -10.24 1.47 1.93
N THR A 98 -11.09 2.47 1.73
CA THR A 98 -11.27 3.06 0.40
C THR A 98 -10.17 4.08 0.15
N HIS A 99 -9.49 3.97 -0.98
CA HIS A 99 -8.22 4.65 -1.23
C HIS A 99 -8.06 4.98 -2.72
N GLY A 100 -7.36 6.05 -3.01
CA GLY A 100 -6.93 6.33 -4.37
C GLY A 100 -5.92 5.31 -4.88
N THR A 101 -5.98 5.01 -6.16
CA THR A 101 -5.19 3.92 -6.75
C THR A 101 -3.71 4.25 -6.91
N ASP A 102 -3.32 5.54 -6.96
CA ASP A 102 -1.94 5.96 -7.27
C ASP A 102 -0.92 5.47 -6.24
N THR A 103 -1.24 5.55 -4.96
CA THR A 103 -0.35 5.15 -3.86
C THR A 103 -0.92 4.03 -2.99
N MET A 104 -1.96 3.35 -3.45
CA MET A 104 -2.61 2.26 -2.70
C MET A 104 -1.63 1.15 -2.32
N GLU A 105 -0.74 0.77 -3.22
CA GLU A 105 0.28 -0.25 -2.97
C GLU A 105 1.25 0.14 -1.84
N GLU A 106 1.53 1.43 -1.70
CA GLU A 106 2.40 1.97 -0.64
C GLU A 106 1.70 1.94 0.71
N THR A 107 0.49 2.46 0.81
CA THR A 107 -0.34 2.38 2.02
C THR A 107 -0.55 0.92 2.44
N GLY A 108 -0.84 0.05 1.48
CA GLY A 108 -1.02 -1.38 1.71
C GLY A 108 0.22 -2.02 2.31
N TYR A 109 1.39 -1.78 1.75
CA TYR A 109 2.64 -2.35 2.25
C TYR A 109 3.03 -1.80 3.62
N PHE A 110 2.85 -0.49 3.85
CA PHE A 110 3.07 0.10 5.16
C PHE A 110 2.23 -0.59 6.24
N LEU A 111 0.93 -0.74 6.01
CA LEU A 111 0.03 -1.42 6.94
C LEU A 111 0.36 -2.91 7.08
N ASN A 112 0.76 -3.56 5.99
CA ASN A 112 1.19 -4.96 6.00
C ASN A 112 2.42 -5.20 6.89
N LEU A 113 3.26 -4.19 7.08
CA LEU A 113 4.45 -4.27 7.93
C LEU A 113 4.19 -3.84 9.38
N THR A 114 3.14 -3.06 9.65
CA THR A 114 3.01 -2.34 10.93
C THR A 114 1.79 -2.71 11.76
N LEU A 115 0.73 -3.25 11.16
CA LEU A 115 -0.48 -3.58 11.90
C LEU A 115 -0.26 -4.71 12.90
N ARG A 116 -0.78 -4.54 14.11
CA ARG A 116 -0.79 -5.57 15.17
C ARG A 116 -2.11 -6.35 15.19
N CYS A 117 -3.10 -5.84 14.50
CA CYS A 117 -4.44 -6.42 14.38
C CYS A 117 -4.42 -7.71 13.55
N LYS A 118 -5.08 -8.76 14.05
CA LYS A 118 -5.19 -10.08 13.37
C LYS A 118 -6.50 -10.24 12.61
N LYS A 119 -7.13 -9.15 12.25
CA LYS A 119 -8.38 -9.14 11.48
C LYS A 119 -8.08 -8.87 9.99
N PRO A 120 -8.98 -9.26 9.07
CA PRO A 120 -8.87 -8.88 7.66
C PRO A 120 -8.76 -7.37 7.48
N VAL A 121 -7.82 -6.94 6.65
CA VAL A 121 -7.65 -5.54 6.24
C VAL A 121 -7.51 -5.50 4.73
N VAL A 122 -8.43 -4.82 4.08
CA VAL A 122 -8.59 -4.83 2.61
C VAL A 122 -8.60 -3.41 2.09
N LEU A 123 -7.71 -3.09 1.16
CA LEU A 123 -7.75 -1.83 0.42
C LEU A 123 -8.53 -2.01 -0.88
N VAL A 124 -9.26 -0.98 -1.24
CA VAL A 124 -10.08 -0.94 -2.45
C VAL A 124 -10.13 0.47 -3.03
N GLY A 125 -10.23 0.55 -4.33
CA GLY A 125 -10.41 1.79 -5.06
C GLY A 125 -11.22 1.59 -6.32
N ALA A 126 -11.17 2.58 -7.19
CA ALA A 126 -11.78 2.53 -8.50
C ALA A 126 -10.91 3.25 -9.53
N MET A 127 -10.95 2.80 -10.77
CA MET A 127 -10.26 3.45 -11.88
C MET A 127 -11.17 4.44 -12.63
N LEU A 128 -12.48 4.30 -12.48
CA LEU A 128 -13.47 5.21 -13.04
C LEU A 128 -14.16 6.00 -11.92
N PRO A 129 -14.42 7.31 -12.10
CA PRO A 129 -15.17 8.09 -11.11
C PRO A 129 -16.59 7.56 -10.95
N SER A 130 -17.19 7.81 -9.79
CA SER A 130 -18.53 7.30 -9.44
C SER A 130 -19.64 7.74 -10.42
N THR A 131 -19.43 8.83 -11.14
CA THR A 131 -20.33 9.39 -12.16
C THR A 131 -20.12 8.80 -13.54
N GLY A 132 -19.07 8.00 -13.75
CA GLY A 132 -18.71 7.44 -15.05
C GLY A 132 -19.59 6.26 -15.47
N LEU A 133 -19.80 6.11 -16.77
CA LEU A 133 -20.43 4.90 -17.33
C LEU A 133 -19.58 3.67 -17.03
N GLY A 134 -20.21 2.64 -16.47
CA GLY A 134 -19.49 1.41 -16.08
C GLY A 134 -18.56 1.60 -14.91
N ALA A 135 -18.80 2.58 -14.03
CA ALA A 135 -18.01 2.83 -12.83
C ALA A 135 -17.76 1.53 -12.08
N ASP A 136 -16.47 1.24 -11.82
CA ASP A 136 -16.04 -0.01 -11.17
C ASP A 136 -16.12 0.04 -9.64
N GLY A 137 -16.29 1.24 -9.06
CA GLY A 137 -16.31 1.45 -7.62
C GLY A 137 -17.34 0.62 -6.85
N PRO A 138 -18.62 0.59 -7.25
CA PRO A 138 -19.66 -0.17 -6.54
C PRO A 138 -19.34 -1.66 -6.42
N ARG A 139 -18.95 -2.30 -7.51
CA ARG A 139 -18.57 -3.73 -7.50
C ARG A 139 -17.30 -3.94 -6.67
N ASN A 140 -16.30 -3.08 -6.82
CA ASN A 140 -15.07 -3.19 -6.05
C ASN A 140 -15.33 -3.04 -4.54
N LEU A 141 -16.18 -2.09 -4.13
CA LEU A 141 -16.53 -1.91 -2.73
C LEU A 141 -17.28 -3.13 -2.17
N TYR A 142 -18.26 -3.64 -2.89
CA TYR A 142 -18.98 -4.86 -2.52
C TYR A 142 -18.01 -6.04 -2.31
N ASN A 143 -17.14 -6.27 -3.28
CA ASN A 143 -16.13 -7.33 -3.21
C ASN A 143 -15.15 -7.15 -2.05
N ALA A 144 -14.71 -5.93 -1.77
CA ALA A 144 -13.81 -5.65 -0.66
C ALA A 144 -14.45 -5.96 0.70
N VAL A 145 -15.72 -5.62 0.88
CA VAL A 145 -16.47 -5.98 2.08
C VAL A 145 -16.62 -7.49 2.21
N LEU A 146 -16.89 -8.19 1.11
CA LEU A 146 -16.94 -9.65 1.08
C LEU A 146 -15.61 -10.27 1.49
N VAL A 147 -14.48 -9.76 0.98
CA VAL A 147 -13.12 -10.18 1.34
C VAL A 147 -12.85 -9.91 2.82
N ALA A 148 -13.21 -8.72 3.32
CA ALA A 148 -13.05 -8.38 4.74
C ALA A 148 -13.93 -9.23 5.67
N SER A 149 -15.04 -9.76 5.18
CA SER A 149 -15.94 -10.65 5.90
C SER A 149 -15.49 -12.11 5.88
N THR A 150 -14.47 -12.44 5.12
CA THR A 150 -13.91 -13.79 4.98
C THR A 150 -12.76 -13.96 5.95
N LYS A 151 -12.90 -14.86 6.93
CA LYS A 151 -11.91 -15.01 8.04
C LYS A 151 -10.51 -15.35 7.54
N GLU A 152 -10.40 -16.16 6.51
CA GLU A 152 -9.14 -16.59 5.91
C GLU A 152 -8.31 -15.43 5.36
N THR A 153 -8.94 -14.30 5.08
CA THR A 153 -8.25 -13.09 4.63
C THR A 153 -7.24 -12.59 5.67
N ALA A 154 -7.50 -12.79 6.95
CA ALA A 154 -6.57 -12.38 8.01
C ALA A 154 -5.19 -13.07 7.90
N GLU A 155 -5.13 -14.27 7.34
CA GLU A 155 -3.88 -15.01 7.14
C GLU A 155 -3.05 -14.49 5.96
N GLN A 156 -3.65 -13.68 5.09
CA GLN A 156 -3.00 -13.10 3.93
C GLN A 156 -2.18 -11.83 4.26
N GLY A 157 -2.31 -11.29 5.47
CA GLY A 157 -1.88 -9.94 5.77
C GLY A 157 -2.84 -8.92 5.15
N VAL A 158 -2.32 -7.74 4.81
CA VAL A 158 -3.09 -6.71 4.11
C VAL A 158 -3.19 -7.05 2.63
N VAL A 159 -4.39 -6.94 2.07
CA VAL A 159 -4.65 -7.26 0.66
C VAL A 159 -5.32 -6.10 -0.07
N VAL A 160 -5.22 -6.11 -1.38
CA VAL A 160 -5.96 -5.25 -2.30
C VAL A 160 -7.00 -6.11 -3.03
N ALA A 161 -8.25 -5.68 -3.00
CA ALA A 161 -9.34 -6.33 -3.73
C ALA A 161 -9.85 -5.39 -4.83
N MET A 162 -9.50 -5.68 -6.06
CA MET A 162 -9.87 -4.90 -7.25
C MET A 162 -10.12 -5.86 -8.40
N ASN A 163 -11.06 -5.51 -9.27
CA ASN A 163 -11.32 -6.24 -10.51
C ASN A 163 -11.50 -7.76 -10.31
N ASN A 164 -12.24 -8.16 -9.27
CA ASN A 164 -12.57 -9.55 -8.92
C ASN A 164 -11.36 -10.43 -8.53
N ILE A 165 -10.23 -9.84 -8.20
CA ILE A 165 -9.06 -10.57 -7.68
C ILE A 165 -8.61 -10.02 -6.33
N VAL A 166 -7.89 -10.85 -5.58
CA VAL A 166 -7.24 -10.47 -4.32
C VAL A 166 -5.74 -10.62 -4.48
N VAL A 167 -5.01 -9.56 -4.20
CA VAL A 167 -3.55 -9.51 -4.31
C VAL A 167 -2.95 -9.08 -2.98
N GLY A 168 -1.90 -9.74 -2.54
CA GLY A 168 -1.18 -9.36 -1.32
C GLY A 168 -0.52 -7.98 -1.46
N ALA A 169 -0.53 -7.21 -0.39
CA ALA A 169 -0.01 -5.83 -0.39
C ALA A 169 1.48 -5.75 -0.75
N ARG A 170 2.26 -6.78 -0.43
CA ARG A 170 3.69 -6.80 -0.78
C ARG A 170 3.93 -6.87 -2.29
N ASP A 171 3.12 -7.63 -3.02
CA ASP A 171 3.35 -7.91 -4.44
C ASP A 171 2.46 -7.09 -5.39
N VAL A 172 1.42 -6.44 -4.89
CA VAL A 172 0.50 -5.66 -5.72
C VAL A 172 1.20 -4.50 -6.42
N LEU A 173 0.88 -4.30 -7.68
CA LEU A 173 1.45 -3.25 -8.53
C LEU A 173 0.34 -2.60 -9.36
N LYS A 174 0.30 -1.27 -9.38
CA LYS A 174 -0.49 -0.52 -10.37
C LYS A 174 0.25 -0.53 -11.70
N SER A 175 -0.18 -1.38 -12.62
CA SER A 175 0.53 -1.68 -13.87
C SER A 175 0.07 -0.86 -15.07
N ASN A 176 -1.05 -0.16 -14.95
CA ASN A 176 -1.65 0.64 -16.01
C ASN A 176 -2.21 1.95 -15.45
N THR A 177 -2.07 3.02 -16.19
CA THR A 177 -2.47 4.35 -15.74
C THR A 177 -3.99 4.57 -15.70
N VAL A 178 -4.76 3.82 -16.48
CA VAL A 178 -6.19 4.11 -16.69
C VAL A 178 -7.12 2.88 -16.68
N GLN A 179 -6.62 1.68 -16.97
CA GLN A 179 -7.47 0.50 -17.12
C GLN A 179 -7.97 -0.06 -15.77
N PRO A 180 -9.23 -0.55 -15.70
CA PRO A 180 -9.77 -1.15 -14.47
C PRO A 180 -9.02 -2.38 -13.97
N ASP A 181 -8.35 -3.12 -14.84
CA ASP A 181 -7.53 -4.30 -14.53
C ASP A 181 -6.09 -3.97 -14.13
N THR A 182 -5.83 -2.72 -13.74
CA THR A 182 -4.51 -2.18 -13.48
C THR A 182 -3.72 -2.89 -12.37
N PHE A 183 -4.41 -3.38 -11.32
CA PHE A 183 -3.73 -4.01 -10.21
C PHE A 183 -3.43 -5.47 -10.51
N ILE A 184 -2.14 -5.77 -10.54
CA ILE A 184 -1.62 -7.11 -10.77
C ILE A 184 -0.71 -7.51 -9.60
N ALA A 185 -0.46 -8.80 -9.48
CA ALA A 185 0.63 -9.33 -8.67
C ALA A 185 1.90 -9.28 -9.50
N GLY A 186 2.89 -8.48 -9.09
CA GLY A 186 4.08 -8.24 -9.89
C GLY A 186 4.95 -9.47 -10.10
N ASN A 187 5.14 -10.30 -9.07
CA ASN A 187 6.11 -11.40 -9.10
C ASN A 187 5.51 -12.78 -8.79
N PHE A 188 4.54 -12.88 -7.87
CA PHE A 188 4.15 -14.17 -7.27
C PHE A 188 2.71 -14.61 -7.54
N GLY A 189 1.94 -13.80 -8.20
CA GLY A 189 0.56 -14.10 -8.54
C GLY A 189 -0.47 -13.60 -7.52
N LYS A 190 -1.71 -13.52 -7.95
CA LYS A 190 -2.84 -13.22 -7.08
C LYS A 190 -3.00 -14.33 -6.04
N VAL A 191 -3.45 -13.97 -4.84
CA VAL A 191 -3.68 -14.94 -3.77
C VAL A 191 -5.09 -15.50 -3.78
N GLY A 192 -6.05 -14.79 -4.38
CA GLY A 192 -7.43 -15.21 -4.44
C GLY A 192 -8.22 -14.60 -5.57
N THR A 193 -9.41 -15.14 -5.76
CA THR A 193 -10.40 -14.69 -6.74
C THR A 193 -11.76 -14.51 -6.09
N ILE A 194 -12.59 -13.65 -6.67
CA ILE A 194 -13.94 -13.38 -6.20
C ILE A 194 -14.90 -13.69 -7.34
N PHE A 195 -15.76 -14.65 -7.12
CA PHE A 195 -16.77 -15.04 -8.09
C PHE A 195 -18.02 -15.57 -7.37
N ASN A 196 -19.18 -15.24 -7.87
CA ASN A 196 -20.47 -15.70 -7.36
C ASN A 196 -20.60 -15.52 -5.82
N ASN A 197 -20.27 -14.33 -5.32
CA ASN A 197 -20.29 -13.95 -3.91
C ASN A 197 -19.39 -14.82 -3.00
N LYS A 198 -18.37 -15.44 -3.57
CA LYS A 198 -17.41 -16.27 -2.85
C LYS A 198 -15.99 -15.80 -3.11
N VAL A 199 -15.21 -15.74 -2.04
CA VAL A 199 -13.76 -15.54 -2.11
C VAL A 199 -13.09 -16.91 -2.04
N THR A 200 -12.21 -17.18 -3.00
CA THR A 200 -11.43 -18.43 -3.02
C THR A 200 -9.96 -18.10 -2.96
N TYR A 201 -9.26 -18.63 -1.97
CA TYR A 201 -7.81 -18.46 -1.80
C TYR A 201 -7.08 -19.73 -2.26
N GLU A 202 -6.03 -19.55 -3.05
CA GLU A 202 -5.19 -20.65 -3.58
C GLU A 202 -3.77 -20.61 -3.01
N SER A 203 -3.37 -19.53 -2.33
CA SER A 203 -2.03 -19.37 -1.78
C SER A 203 -2.03 -18.49 -0.54
N LYS A 204 -0.91 -18.56 0.20
CA LYS A 204 -0.62 -17.73 1.39
C LYS A 204 0.76 -17.11 1.25
N PRO A 205 1.00 -15.93 1.85
CA PRO A 205 2.34 -15.37 1.90
C PRO A 205 3.25 -16.23 2.77
N LEU A 206 4.46 -16.51 2.28
CA LEU A 206 5.50 -17.17 3.06
C LEU A 206 6.25 -16.16 3.95
N ARG A 207 6.27 -14.90 3.55
CA ARG A 207 6.93 -13.84 4.31
C ARG A 207 6.09 -13.41 5.50
N LYS A 208 6.76 -13.04 6.58
CA LYS A 208 6.12 -12.49 7.78
C LYS A 208 5.42 -11.16 7.45
N HIS A 209 4.26 -10.95 8.07
CA HIS A 209 3.45 -9.78 7.87
C HIS A 209 2.73 -9.35 9.14
N THR A 210 2.21 -8.14 9.17
CA THR A 210 1.38 -7.55 10.22
C THR A 210 1.95 -7.78 11.63
N TYR A 211 1.25 -8.49 12.49
CA TYR A 211 1.67 -8.74 13.88
C TYR A 211 2.96 -9.56 14.02
N GLN A 212 3.42 -10.21 12.95
CA GLN A 212 4.64 -11.04 12.93
C GLN A 212 5.91 -10.21 12.73
N THR A 213 5.81 -8.95 12.33
CA THR A 213 6.96 -8.07 12.10
C THR A 213 7.38 -7.35 13.37
N PRO A 214 8.62 -6.84 13.46
CA PRO A 214 9.08 -6.05 14.61
C PRO A 214 8.68 -4.57 14.52
N PHE A 215 8.01 -4.13 13.45
CA PHE A 215 7.80 -2.71 13.17
C PHE A 215 6.54 -2.17 13.85
N LYS A 216 6.68 -1.75 15.11
CA LYS A 216 5.60 -1.08 15.85
C LYS A 216 5.73 0.43 15.68
N VAL A 217 4.67 1.08 15.28
CA VAL A 217 4.65 2.53 15.03
C VAL A 217 3.68 3.30 15.92
N ASP A 218 3.09 2.65 16.92
CA ASP A 218 2.02 3.23 17.76
C ASP A 218 2.44 4.54 18.44
N ASN A 219 3.71 4.65 18.83
CA ASN A 219 4.24 5.82 19.53
C ASN A 219 5.00 6.79 18.62
N LEU A 220 5.02 6.54 17.32
CA LEU A 220 5.72 7.39 16.37
C LEU A 220 4.81 8.53 15.90
N THR A 221 5.36 9.73 15.84
CA THR A 221 4.72 10.92 15.26
C THR A 221 5.29 11.26 13.89
N LYS A 222 6.44 10.71 13.55
CA LYS A 222 7.12 10.86 12.26
C LYS A 222 7.92 9.62 11.90
N LEU A 223 8.19 9.44 10.62
CA LEU A 223 9.05 8.40 10.10
C LEU A 223 10.40 8.99 9.65
N PRO A 224 11.48 8.18 9.61
CA PRO A 224 12.75 8.60 9.03
C PRO A 224 12.59 9.09 7.59
N LYS A 225 13.37 10.09 7.20
CA LYS A 225 13.36 10.63 5.85
C LYS A 225 14.13 9.71 4.90
N VAL A 226 13.43 9.15 3.93
CA VAL A 226 14.00 8.31 2.86
C VAL A 226 13.53 8.84 1.52
N GLY A 227 14.46 9.07 0.60
CA GLY A 227 14.18 9.52 -0.76
C GLY A 227 14.46 8.46 -1.80
N ILE A 228 13.91 8.64 -3.00
CA ILE A 228 14.13 7.78 -4.16
C ILE A 228 14.87 8.58 -5.23
N VAL A 229 15.91 7.99 -5.78
CA VAL A 229 16.64 8.53 -6.94
C VAL A 229 16.33 7.68 -8.16
N TYR A 230 15.79 8.29 -9.20
CA TYR A 230 15.45 7.59 -10.44
C TYR A 230 16.59 7.64 -11.43
N ASN A 231 17.15 6.49 -11.81
CA ASN A 231 18.23 6.38 -12.79
C ASN A 231 17.67 6.30 -14.22
N HIS A 232 18.38 6.97 -15.12
CA HIS A 232 18.14 6.94 -16.56
C HIS A 232 19.46 7.14 -17.30
N GLY A 233 19.48 6.92 -18.61
CA GLY A 233 20.67 7.25 -19.42
C GLY A 233 21.08 8.72 -19.25
N GLY A 234 22.32 8.98 -18.93
CA GLY A 234 22.83 10.33 -18.73
C GLY A 234 22.41 11.01 -17.41
N VAL A 235 21.90 10.25 -16.43
CA VAL A 235 21.54 10.81 -15.12
C VAL A 235 22.75 11.42 -14.41
N GLU A 236 22.55 12.54 -13.75
CA GLU A 236 23.55 13.25 -12.96
C GLU A 236 23.29 13.11 -11.45
N ASP A 237 24.25 13.52 -10.64
CA ASP A 237 24.24 13.31 -9.19
C ASP A 237 23.45 14.36 -8.38
N VAL A 238 22.74 15.27 -9.04
CA VAL A 238 22.02 16.40 -8.41
C VAL A 238 21.00 15.90 -7.37
N GLN A 239 20.21 14.88 -7.71
CA GLN A 239 19.18 14.37 -6.80
C GLN A 239 19.80 13.74 -5.55
N VAL A 240 20.84 12.92 -5.71
CA VAL A 240 21.51 12.28 -4.57
C VAL A 240 22.11 13.32 -3.65
N LYS A 241 22.83 14.29 -4.22
CA LYS A 241 23.45 15.39 -3.45
C LYS A 241 22.38 16.20 -2.70
N ALA A 242 21.25 16.48 -3.33
CA ALA A 242 20.15 17.21 -2.68
C ALA A 242 19.59 16.44 -1.47
N LEU A 243 19.40 15.14 -1.58
CA LEU A 243 18.92 14.31 -0.48
C LEU A 243 19.95 14.26 0.68
N VAL A 244 21.22 14.07 0.35
CA VAL A 244 22.33 14.09 1.34
C VAL A 244 22.36 15.44 2.07
N ASN A 245 22.34 16.54 1.33
CA ASN A 245 22.39 17.89 1.90
C ASN A 245 21.15 18.24 2.73
N ALA A 246 19.99 17.67 2.40
CA ALA A 246 18.75 17.84 3.16
C ALA A 246 18.67 16.96 4.42
N GLY A 247 19.70 16.16 4.72
CA GLY A 247 19.76 15.34 5.92
C GLY A 247 18.90 14.07 5.86
N TYR A 248 18.65 13.52 4.67
CA TYR A 248 17.93 12.26 4.54
C TYR A 248 18.75 11.12 5.14
N GLU A 249 18.07 10.23 5.87
CA GLU A 249 18.67 9.11 6.56
C GLU A 249 18.83 7.86 5.68
N GLY A 250 18.05 7.80 4.61
CA GLY A 250 18.11 6.71 3.65
C GLY A 250 17.84 7.17 2.21
N ILE A 251 18.42 6.45 1.27
CA ILE A 251 18.27 6.67 -0.16
C ILE A 251 17.99 5.33 -0.83
N VAL A 252 16.90 5.25 -1.57
CA VAL A 252 16.62 4.15 -2.48
C VAL A 252 17.02 4.58 -3.88
N ASN A 253 17.97 3.88 -4.47
CA ASN A 253 18.37 4.13 -5.84
C ASN A 253 17.57 3.22 -6.77
N ALA A 254 16.60 3.79 -7.48
CA ALA A 254 15.86 3.10 -8.54
C ALA A 254 16.78 3.00 -9.77
N GLY A 255 17.62 1.98 -9.77
CA GLY A 255 18.60 1.72 -10.82
C GLY A 255 17.99 1.16 -12.09
N VAL A 256 18.81 0.82 -13.02
CA VAL A 256 18.43 0.20 -14.29
C VAL A 256 18.78 -1.30 -14.27
N GLY A 257 18.01 -2.10 -15.01
CA GLY A 257 18.22 -3.55 -15.01
C GLY A 257 18.20 -4.15 -13.60
N ASN A 258 19.21 -4.92 -13.23
CA ASN A 258 19.34 -5.51 -11.90
C ASN A 258 19.85 -4.50 -10.84
N GLY A 259 19.23 -3.35 -10.76
CA GLY A 259 19.58 -2.30 -9.79
C GLY A 259 20.95 -1.65 -10.04
N ASN A 260 21.40 -1.60 -11.27
CA ASN A 260 22.68 -1.00 -11.64
C ASN A 260 22.64 0.52 -11.47
N ILE A 261 23.76 1.06 -11.04
CA ILE A 261 23.93 2.46 -10.66
C ILE A 261 24.76 3.17 -11.71
N HIS A 262 24.30 4.32 -12.18
CA HIS A 262 25.08 5.12 -13.13
C HIS A 262 26.39 5.60 -12.51
N LYS A 263 27.46 5.63 -13.31
CA LYS A 263 28.80 6.03 -12.85
C LYS A 263 28.88 7.43 -12.23
N SER A 264 28.00 8.34 -12.59
CA SER A 264 27.93 9.69 -12.01
C SER A 264 27.37 9.69 -10.57
N ILE A 265 26.53 8.72 -10.24
CA ILE A 265 25.84 8.62 -8.94
C ILE A 265 26.62 7.74 -7.97
N PHE A 266 27.28 6.71 -8.46
CA PHE A 266 27.93 5.68 -7.64
C PHE A 266 28.87 6.25 -6.55
N PRO A 267 29.81 7.18 -6.86
CA PRO A 267 30.69 7.72 -5.84
C PRO A 267 29.97 8.49 -4.73
N VAL A 268 28.87 9.17 -5.07
CA VAL A 268 28.07 9.93 -4.10
C VAL A 268 27.34 8.98 -3.16
N LEU A 269 26.76 7.89 -3.68
CA LEU A 269 26.12 6.85 -2.87
C LEU A 269 27.12 6.10 -2.00
N GLU A 270 28.30 5.78 -2.51
CA GLU A 270 29.38 5.16 -1.75
C GLU A 270 29.78 6.03 -0.55
N LYS A 271 30.00 7.33 -0.78
CA LYS A 271 30.31 8.29 0.28
C LYS A 271 29.17 8.41 1.29
N ALA A 272 27.92 8.46 0.81
CA ALA A 272 26.75 8.52 1.69
C ALA A 272 26.67 7.30 2.61
N ALA A 273 26.87 6.09 2.09
CA ALA A 273 26.90 4.87 2.89
C ALA A 273 28.02 4.88 3.94
N LYS A 274 29.22 5.33 3.58
CA LYS A 274 30.34 5.49 4.54
C LYS A 274 30.02 6.48 5.66
N ASN A 275 29.19 7.47 5.38
CA ASN A 275 28.77 8.49 6.35
C ASN A 275 27.49 8.12 7.14
N GLY A 276 27.04 6.88 7.05
CA GLY A 276 25.92 6.37 7.84
C GLY A 276 24.53 6.55 7.23
N ILE A 277 24.43 7.01 5.98
CA ILE A 277 23.15 7.04 5.24
C ILE A 277 22.92 5.63 4.70
N ALA A 278 21.74 5.08 4.97
CA ALA A 278 21.36 3.77 4.41
C ALA A 278 21.10 3.88 2.90
N VAL A 279 21.74 3.03 2.10
CA VAL A 279 21.59 2.99 0.65
C VAL A 279 21.01 1.66 0.24
N VAL A 280 19.84 1.69 -0.39
CA VAL A 280 19.17 0.50 -0.95
C VAL A 280 19.21 0.58 -2.47
N ARG A 281 19.75 -0.47 -3.09
CA ARG A 281 19.63 -0.68 -4.54
C ARG A 281 18.29 -1.32 -4.85
N SER A 282 17.51 -0.66 -5.67
CA SER A 282 16.28 -1.17 -6.26
C SER A 282 16.32 -0.97 -7.78
N SER A 283 15.26 -1.21 -8.48
CA SER A 283 15.20 -1.08 -9.93
C SER A 283 13.93 -0.38 -10.38
N ARG A 284 14.05 0.39 -11.47
CA ARG A 284 12.90 0.91 -12.20
C ARG A 284 12.17 -0.17 -13.01
N VAL A 285 12.80 -1.34 -13.18
CA VAL A 285 12.12 -2.50 -13.79
C VAL A 285 11.06 -3.01 -12.85
N PRO A 286 9.80 -3.13 -13.27
CA PRO A 286 8.67 -3.34 -12.35
C PRO A 286 8.60 -4.75 -11.75
N THR A 287 9.24 -5.75 -12.34
CA THR A 287 9.22 -7.14 -11.88
C THR A 287 10.62 -7.76 -11.88
N GLY A 288 10.78 -8.85 -11.17
CA GLY A 288 12.07 -9.49 -10.94
C GLY A 288 12.77 -8.94 -9.69
N ALA A 289 13.81 -9.61 -9.26
CA ALA A 289 14.56 -9.24 -8.08
C ALA A 289 15.77 -8.37 -8.42
N THR A 290 16.01 -7.34 -7.61
CA THR A 290 17.34 -6.75 -7.50
C THR A 290 18.16 -7.65 -6.58
N THR A 291 19.14 -8.35 -7.15
CA THR A 291 19.88 -9.40 -6.46
C THR A 291 21.11 -8.86 -5.74
N LYS A 292 21.39 -9.47 -4.57
CA LYS A 292 22.54 -9.09 -3.76
C LYS A 292 23.85 -9.60 -4.37
N ASP A 293 24.90 -8.78 -4.30
CA ASP A 293 26.27 -9.12 -4.70
C ASP A 293 26.36 -9.71 -6.11
N ALA A 294 25.58 -9.16 -7.07
CA ALA A 294 25.65 -9.53 -8.48
C ALA A 294 26.66 -8.65 -9.22
N GLU A 295 26.19 -7.70 -10.03
CA GLU A 295 27.08 -6.75 -10.73
C GLU A 295 27.69 -5.70 -9.78
N VAL A 296 27.00 -5.42 -8.65
CA VAL A 296 27.47 -4.54 -7.58
C VAL A 296 27.80 -5.36 -6.36
N ASP A 297 28.99 -5.19 -5.81
CA ASP A 297 29.40 -5.80 -4.54
C ASP A 297 28.81 -5.03 -3.35
N ASP A 298 27.59 -5.40 -2.97
CA ASP A 298 26.85 -4.69 -1.91
C ASP A 298 27.59 -4.73 -0.57
N ASN A 299 28.20 -5.84 -0.22
CA ASN A 299 28.95 -5.96 1.03
C ASN A 299 30.14 -5.00 1.09
N LYS A 300 30.85 -4.84 -0.02
CA LYS A 300 31.99 -3.93 -0.10
C LYS A 300 31.59 -2.47 0.15
N TYR A 301 30.43 -2.05 -0.39
CA TYR A 301 29.98 -0.67 -0.34
C TYR A 301 29.01 -0.37 0.79
N GLY A 302 28.58 -1.38 1.54
CA GLY A 302 27.57 -1.22 2.59
C GLY A 302 26.19 -0.91 2.03
N PHE A 303 25.87 -1.42 0.85
CA PHE A 303 24.56 -1.29 0.22
C PHE A 303 23.65 -2.45 0.59
N VAL A 304 22.34 -2.20 0.47
CA VAL A 304 21.28 -3.19 0.65
C VAL A 304 20.60 -3.43 -0.69
N SER A 305 20.31 -4.67 -1.03
CA SER A 305 19.52 -5.01 -2.22
C SER A 305 18.06 -5.21 -1.86
N SER A 306 17.16 -4.66 -2.68
CA SER A 306 15.73 -4.64 -2.38
C SER A 306 14.98 -5.95 -2.67
N GLY A 307 15.62 -6.93 -3.31
CA GLY A 307 14.93 -8.14 -3.74
C GLY A 307 13.81 -7.82 -4.71
N THR A 308 12.63 -8.37 -4.49
CA THR A 308 11.45 -8.16 -5.34
C THR A 308 10.62 -6.91 -4.98
N LEU A 309 11.07 -6.10 -4.04
CA LEU A 309 10.42 -4.82 -3.74
C LEU A 309 10.77 -3.77 -4.81
N ASN A 310 9.76 -3.12 -5.34
CA ASN A 310 9.96 -1.96 -6.19
C ASN A 310 10.48 -0.76 -5.35
N PRO A 311 10.94 0.33 -5.98
CA PRO A 311 11.55 1.44 -5.24
C PRO A 311 10.64 2.05 -4.17
N GLN A 312 9.35 2.26 -4.44
CA GLN A 312 8.42 2.87 -3.51
C GLN A 312 8.14 1.97 -2.29
N LYS A 313 8.10 0.66 -2.46
CA LYS A 313 7.95 -0.27 -1.33
C LYS A 313 9.27 -0.48 -0.58
N ALA A 314 10.39 -0.53 -1.29
CA ALA A 314 11.72 -0.53 -0.68
C ALA A 314 11.92 0.70 0.23
N ARG A 315 11.46 1.86 -0.20
CA ARG A 315 11.47 3.08 0.59
C ARG A 315 10.73 2.91 1.92
N ILE A 316 9.55 2.31 1.90
CA ILE A 316 8.74 2.07 3.10
C ILE A 316 9.44 1.12 4.06
N LEU A 317 9.96 0.00 3.57
CA LEU A 317 10.69 -0.95 4.42
C LEU A 317 11.95 -0.31 5.01
N LEU A 318 12.65 0.52 4.24
CA LEU A 318 13.80 1.26 4.74
C LEU A 318 13.42 2.27 5.81
N GLN A 319 12.35 3.04 5.64
CA GLN A 319 11.84 3.94 6.69
C GLN A 319 11.59 3.20 8.01
N LEU A 320 10.94 2.06 7.94
CA LEU A 320 10.63 1.25 9.12
C LEU A 320 11.89 0.61 9.71
N GLY A 321 12.77 0.09 8.87
CA GLY A 321 14.06 -0.46 9.30
C GLY A 321 14.92 0.57 10.02
N LEU A 322 14.95 1.81 9.54
CA LEU A 322 15.69 2.92 10.15
C LEU A 322 15.14 3.36 11.51
N THR A 323 13.91 2.99 11.87
CA THR A 323 13.42 3.16 13.25
C THR A 323 14.11 2.20 14.23
N LYS A 324 14.78 1.17 13.76
CA LYS A 324 15.43 0.11 14.54
C LYS A 324 16.95 0.15 14.47
N THR A 325 17.51 0.37 13.29
CA THR A 325 18.95 0.23 13.04
C THR A 325 19.40 1.03 11.82
N HIS A 326 20.69 1.42 11.81
CA HIS A 326 21.38 1.96 10.63
C HIS A 326 22.42 0.98 10.09
N ASP A 327 22.57 -0.19 10.70
CA ASP A 327 23.48 -1.24 10.25
C ASP A 327 22.95 -1.88 8.96
N TYR A 328 23.72 -1.76 7.87
CA TYR A 328 23.30 -2.28 6.55
C TYR A 328 23.07 -3.80 6.55
N LYS A 329 23.79 -4.57 7.38
CA LYS A 329 23.60 -6.03 7.48
C LYS A 329 22.25 -6.37 8.10
N LYS A 330 21.85 -5.67 9.16
CA LYS A 330 20.53 -5.84 9.79
C LYS A 330 19.42 -5.34 8.87
N LEU A 331 19.65 -4.25 8.16
CA LEU A 331 18.70 -3.76 7.16
C LEU A 331 18.53 -4.78 6.03
N GLN A 332 19.62 -5.41 5.54
CA GLN A 332 19.52 -6.47 4.55
C GLN A 332 18.69 -7.65 5.07
N ASP A 333 18.85 -8.05 6.33
CA ASP A 333 18.04 -9.10 6.93
C ASP A 333 16.54 -8.77 6.90
N TYR A 334 16.18 -7.50 7.11
CA TYR A 334 14.79 -7.07 6.96
C TYR A 334 14.29 -7.21 5.52
N PHE A 335 15.10 -6.82 4.54
CA PHE A 335 14.74 -6.98 3.12
C PHE A 335 14.67 -8.43 2.68
N ASP A 336 15.39 -9.33 3.32
CA ASP A 336 15.32 -10.77 3.07
C ASP A 336 14.06 -11.42 3.68
N GLN A 337 13.49 -10.83 4.73
CA GLN A 337 12.37 -11.40 5.49
C GLN A 337 10.99 -10.81 5.16
N TYR A 338 10.94 -9.53 4.78
CA TYR A 338 9.68 -8.77 4.67
C TYR A 338 9.35 -8.22 3.30
#